data_9c468116fcd6fe5cde05b0458c9a9022
#
_entry.id   9c468116fcd6fe5cde05b0458c9a9022
#
_cell.length_a   1.000
_cell.length_b   1.000
_cell.length_c   1.000
_cell.angle_alpha   90.00
_cell.angle_beta   90.00
_cell.angle_gamma   90.00
#
_symmetry.space_group_name_H-M   'P 1'
#
loop_
_entity.id
_entity.type
_entity.pdbx_description
1 polymer ?
#
loop_
_entity_poly.entity_id
_entity_poly.type
_entity_poly.pdbx_seq_one_letter_code
_entity_poly.pdbx_strand_id
1 'polypeptide(L)'
;ESLNADSLAEMKKAANREALDYEAIIQNIYRHHMLVYGTFVLGCDGDHADVFERTLEFAVRNHFAVTNFNPLIPMPGTPVYRRMEQENRLLYKKWWLSDRYRYGETAYVPKNMTADELRDGCFQIRSKFYSIPCILRRLFANPVHFRPMNLIVFLLANMISRREIHKKQGQILGGILHEA
;
A
#
# COMPACT_ATOMS: atom_id res chain seq x y z
N GLU A 1 -4.77 -1.16 6.81
CA GLU A 1 -4.45 -2.50 6.34
C GLU A 1 -5.30 -2.91 5.13
N SER A 2 -6.59 -3.20 5.27
CA SER A 2 -7.51 -3.46 4.15
C SER A 2 -8.85 -2.77 4.38
N LEU A 3 -9.53 -2.42 3.29
CA LEU A 3 -10.93 -1.95 3.33
C LEU A 3 -11.93 -3.11 3.12
N ASN A 4 -11.42 -4.30 2.84
CA ASN A 4 -12.22 -5.50 2.63
C ASN A 4 -12.39 -6.25 3.97
N ALA A 5 -13.64 -6.45 4.40
CA ALA A 5 -13.97 -7.11 5.66
C ALA A 5 -13.50 -8.59 5.69
N ASP A 6 -13.54 -9.27 4.54
CA ASP A 6 -13.09 -10.66 4.42
C ASP A 6 -11.57 -10.76 4.54
N SER A 7 -10.85 -9.83 3.92
CA SER A 7 -9.39 -9.71 4.03
C SER A 7 -8.95 -9.40 5.48
N LEU A 8 -9.68 -8.53 6.19
CA LEU A 8 -9.44 -8.26 7.61
C LEU A 8 -9.70 -9.49 8.50
N ALA A 9 -10.73 -10.26 8.16
CA ALA A 9 -11.03 -11.51 8.87
C ALA A 9 -9.92 -12.54 8.66
N GLU A 10 -9.45 -12.69 7.44
CA GLU A 10 -8.31 -13.57 7.09
C GLU A 10 -7.05 -13.18 7.86
N MET A 11 -6.75 -11.89 7.97
CA MET A 11 -5.62 -11.36 8.72
C MET A 11 -5.81 -11.42 10.25
N LYS A 12 -6.96 -11.87 10.75
CA LYS A 12 -7.35 -11.89 12.17
C LYS A 12 -7.27 -10.50 12.82
N LYS A 13 -7.61 -9.45 12.08
CA LYS A 13 -7.60 -8.05 12.52
C LYS A 13 -9.00 -7.63 13.05
N ALA A 14 -9.43 -8.26 14.14
CA ALA A 14 -10.75 -8.01 14.74
C ALA A 14 -10.94 -6.51 15.12
N ALA A 15 -9.94 -5.88 15.70
CA ALA A 15 -10.00 -4.46 16.07
C ALA A 15 -10.27 -3.54 14.85
N ASN A 16 -9.74 -3.87 13.68
CA ASN A 16 -10.00 -3.09 12.46
C ASN A 16 -11.42 -3.35 11.89
N ARG A 17 -12.01 -4.50 12.17
CA ARG A 17 -13.42 -4.79 11.81
C ARG A 17 -14.42 -4.05 12.70
N GLU A 18 -14.09 -3.89 13.98
CA GLU A 18 -14.90 -3.16 14.95
C GLU A 18 -14.80 -1.64 14.73
N ALA A 19 -13.68 -1.15 14.20
CA ALA A 19 -13.50 0.24 13.80
C ALA A 19 -14.23 0.52 12.47
N LEU A 20 -15.56 0.30 12.45
CA LEU A 20 -16.39 0.37 11.24
C LEU A 20 -16.48 1.78 10.62
N ASP A 21 -16.08 2.82 11.36
CA ASP A 21 -16.11 4.20 10.86
C ASP A 21 -14.69 4.79 10.75
N TYR A 22 -13.92 4.28 9.77
CA TYR A 22 -12.61 4.84 9.47
C TYR A 22 -12.67 6.35 9.17
N GLU A 23 -13.76 6.83 8.55
CA GLU A 23 -13.89 8.24 8.21
C GLU A 23 -14.01 9.10 9.47
N ALA A 24 -14.81 8.69 10.46
CA ALA A 24 -14.90 9.40 11.74
C ALA A 24 -13.56 9.41 12.49
N ILE A 25 -12.82 8.30 12.48
CA ILE A 25 -11.49 8.22 13.09
C ILE A 25 -10.52 9.19 12.39
N ILE A 26 -10.48 9.19 11.06
CA ILE A 26 -9.64 10.08 10.27
C ILE A 26 -10.00 11.55 10.52
N GLN A 27 -11.28 11.88 10.57
CA GLN A 27 -11.73 13.24 10.87
C GLN A 27 -11.32 13.68 12.29
N ASN A 28 -11.37 12.77 13.26
CA ASN A 28 -10.90 13.05 14.61
C ASN A 28 -9.39 13.34 14.63
N ILE A 29 -8.57 12.59 13.89
CA ILE A 29 -7.15 12.85 13.72
C ILE A 29 -6.91 14.26 13.15
N TYR A 30 -7.66 14.65 12.13
CA TYR A 30 -7.56 15.99 11.54
C TYR A 30 -7.99 17.12 12.50
N ARG A 31 -9.00 16.89 13.35
CA ARG A 31 -9.39 17.86 14.40
C ARG A 31 -8.22 18.14 15.37
N HIS A 32 -7.36 17.18 15.59
CA HIS A 32 -6.15 17.35 16.38
C HIS A 32 -4.93 17.81 15.57
N HIS A 33 -5.15 18.30 14.36
CA HIS A 33 -4.14 18.87 13.48
C HIS A 33 -3.01 17.92 13.07
N MET A 34 -3.25 16.63 13.14
CA MET A 34 -2.29 15.59 12.73
C MET A 34 -2.47 15.22 11.27
N LEU A 35 -1.37 14.82 10.62
CA LEU A 35 -1.40 14.22 9.29
C LEU A 35 -1.71 12.72 9.38
N VAL A 36 -2.38 12.19 8.36
CA VAL A 36 -2.65 10.75 8.26
C VAL A 36 -1.67 10.10 7.28
N TYR A 37 -1.01 9.06 7.76
CA TYR A 37 -0.24 8.12 6.95
C TYR A 37 -0.98 6.78 6.91
N GLY A 38 -1.46 6.39 5.73
CA GLY A 38 -2.18 5.14 5.51
C GLY A 38 -1.27 4.03 4.96
N THR A 39 -1.45 2.81 5.45
CA THR A 39 -0.78 1.64 4.89
C THR A 39 -1.83 0.61 4.51
N PHE A 40 -1.83 0.20 3.24
CA PHE A 40 -2.75 -0.79 2.70
C PHE A 40 -1.98 -2.01 2.22
N VAL A 41 -2.54 -3.19 2.50
CA VAL A 41 -2.06 -4.49 2.03
C VAL A 41 -3.10 -5.04 1.08
N LEU A 42 -2.69 -5.35 -0.14
CA LEU A 42 -3.53 -5.76 -1.25
C LEU A 42 -3.15 -7.15 -1.76
N GLY A 43 -4.12 -7.86 -2.33
CA GLY A 43 -3.90 -9.21 -2.85
C GLY A 43 -4.21 -10.31 -1.84
N CYS A 44 -4.95 -10.02 -0.77
CA CYS A 44 -5.52 -11.04 0.11
C CYS A 44 -6.51 -11.93 -0.66
N ASP A 45 -6.83 -13.10 -0.12
CA ASP A 45 -7.68 -14.08 -0.81
C ASP A 45 -9.11 -13.58 -1.10
N GLY A 46 -9.60 -12.58 -0.35
CA GLY A 46 -10.89 -11.92 -0.59
C GLY A 46 -10.83 -10.72 -1.54
N ASP A 47 -9.65 -10.34 -2.03
CA ASP A 47 -9.51 -9.17 -2.89
C ASP A 47 -9.76 -9.54 -4.36
N HIS A 48 -10.45 -8.66 -5.10
CA HIS A 48 -10.65 -8.68 -6.53
C HIS A 48 -10.02 -7.45 -7.19
N ALA A 49 -9.99 -7.37 -8.51
CA ALA A 49 -9.32 -6.30 -9.25
C ALA A 49 -9.83 -4.88 -8.92
N ASP A 50 -11.06 -4.73 -8.43
CA ASP A 50 -11.64 -3.46 -8.01
C ASP A 50 -11.01 -2.90 -6.70
N VAL A 51 -10.29 -3.73 -5.93
CA VAL A 51 -9.65 -3.33 -4.67
C VAL A 51 -8.67 -2.17 -4.86
N PHE A 52 -8.00 -2.10 -6.00
CA PHE A 52 -7.03 -1.03 -6.29
C PHE A 52 -7.70 0.33 -6.35
N GLU A 53 -8.73 0.47 -7.19
CA GLU A 53 -9.39 1.76 -7.36
C GLU A 53 -10.16 2.18 -6.08
N ARG A 54 -10.87 1.26 -5.43
CA ARG A 54 -11.55 1.52 -4.15
C ARG A 54 -10.60 2.01 -3.07
N THR A 55 -9.41 1.41 -2.97
CA THR A 55 -8.41 1.80 -1.97
C THR A 55 -7.79 3.15 -2.31
N LEU A 56 -7.52 3.41 -3.58
CA LEU A 56 -7.04 4.72 -4.05
C LEU A 56 -8.07 5.81 -3.78
N GLU A 57 -9.33 5.59 -4.16
CA GLU A 57 -10.43 6.54 -3.93
C GLU A 57 -10.61 6.85 -2.46
N PHE A 58 -10.58 5.83 -1.59
CA PHE A 58 -10.67 6.02 -0.15
C PHE A 58 -9.53 6.92 0.37
N ALA A 59 -8.29 6.65 0.00
CA ALA A 59 -7.14 7.43 0.45
C ALA A 59 -7.18 8.88 -0.07
N VAL A 60 -7.62 9.09 -1.31
CA VAL A 60 -7.75 10.42 -1.91
C VAL A 60 -8.91 11.20 -1.31
N ARG A 61 -10.09 10.58 -1.16
CA ARG A 61 -11.28 11.19 -0.56
C ARG A 61 -11.06 11.62 0.88
N ASN A 62 -10.31 10.83 1.63
CA ASN A 62 -9.94 11.13 3.01
C ASN A 62 -8.67 11.96 3.13
N HIS A 63 -8.13 12.49 2.04
CA HIS A 63 -7.02 13.44 1.99
C HIS A 63 -5.74 12.96 2.72
N PHE A 64 -5.42 11.68 2.66
CA PHE A 64 -4.23 11.15 3.32
C PHE A 64 -2.98 11.90 2.85
N ALA A 65 -2.12 12.28 3.80
CA ALA A 65 -0.88 12.96 3.46
C ALA A 65 0.09 12.03 2.72
N VAL A 66 0.22 10.81 3.20
CA VAL A 66 1.11 9.77 2.66
C VAL A 66 0.38 8.43 2.68
N THR A 67 0.65 7.56 1.70
CA THR A 67 0.15 6.18 1.71
C THR A 67 1.18 5.19 1.19
N ASN A 68 1.13 3.97 1.71
CA ASN A 68 1.74 2.80 1.09
C ASN A 68 0.64 1.86 0.60
N PHE A 69 0.76 1.45 -0.66
CA PHE A 69 -0.07 0.40 -1.27
C PHE A 69 0.85 -0.77 -1.60
N ASN A 70 0.88 -1.77 -0.74
CA ASN A 70 1.81 -2.88 -0.85
C ASN A 70 1.08 -4.18 -1.21
N PRO A 71 1.63 -5.00 -2.10
CA PRO A 71 1.16 -6.36 -2.22
C PRO A 71 1.38 -7.10 -0.90
N LEU A 72 0.50 -8.04 -0.56
CA LEU A 72 0.73 -8.96 0.55
C LEU A 72 2.05 -9.70 0.32
N ILE A 73 2.89 -9.72 1.33
CA ILE A 73 4.17 -10.48 1.28
C ILE A 73 4.08 -11.63 2.27
N PRO A 74 4.11 -12.90 1.79
CA PRO A 74 4.09 -14.06 2.66
C PRO A 74 5.44 -14.19 3.37
N MET A 75 5.50 -13.75 4.64
CA MET A 75 6.71 -13.82 5.44
C MET A 75 6.96 -15.24 5.95
N PRO A 76 8.22 -15.74 5.90
CA PRO A 76 8.57 -17.08 6.38
C PRO A 76 8.12 -17.30 7.84
N GLY A 77 7.63 -18.50 8.12
CA GLY A 77 7.17 -18.88 9.47
C GLY A 77 5.76 -18.41 9.82
N THR A 78 5.12 -17.55 9.01
CA THR A 78 3.74 -17.12 9.24
C THR A 78 2.72 -18.16 8.76
N PRO A 79 1.48 -18.16 9.32
CA PRO A 79 0.42 -19.02 8.81
C PRO A 79 0.08 -18.78 7.34
N VAL A 80 0.16 -17.53 6.88
CA VAL A 80 -0.07 -17.15 5.48
C VAL A 80 0.96 -17.81 4.56
N TYR A 81 2.25 -17.77 4.92
CA TYR A 81 3.31 -18.41 4.14
C TYR A 81 3.07 -19.92 4.03
N ARG A 82 2.81 -20.61 5.16
CA ARG A 82 2.56 -22.06 5.20
C ARG A 82 1.36 -22.45 4.34
N ARG A 83 0.27 -21.70 4.40
CA ARG A 83 -0.92 -21.92 3.57
C ARG A 83 -0.60 -21.79 2.09
N MET A 84 0.08 -20.72 1.67
CA MET A 84 0.45 -20.49 0.27
C MET A 84 1.42 -21.56 -0.24
N GLU A 85 2.32 -22.06 0.62
CA GLU A 85 3.21 -23.17 0.31
C GLU A 85 2.44 -24.48 0.10
N GLN A 86 1.50 -24.82 0.99
CA GLN A 86 0.62 -26.00 0.88
C GLN A 86 -0.29 -25.94 -0.34
N GLU A 87 -0.77 -24.76 -0.70
CA GLU A 87 -1.62 -24.51 -1.87
C GLU A 87 -0.79 -24.39 -3.18
N ASN A 88 0.54 -24.54 -3.13
CA ASN A 88 1.47 -24.37 -4.27
C ASN A 88 1.33 -23.00 -4.97
N ARG A 89 1.07 -21.96 -4.23
CA ARG A 89 0.88 -20.59 -4.75
C ARG A 89 2.14 -19.74 -4.68
N LEU A 90 3.22 -20.17 -4.03
CA LEU A 90 4.46 -19.41 -3.97
C LEU A 90 5.18 -19.46 -5.32
N LEU A 91 5.43 -18.30 -5.92
CA LEU A 91 6.24 -18.16 -7.13
C LEU A 91 7.72 -18.41 -6.85
N TYR A 92 8.15 -18.04 -5.64
CA TYR A 92 9.50 -18.25 -5.14
C TYR A 92 9.42 -18.89 -3.75
N LYS A 93 9.92 -20.11 -3.58
CA LYS A 93 9.92 -20.80 -2.26
C LYS A 93 10.66 -19.99 -1.19
N LYS A 94 11.77 -19.33 -1.58
CA LYS A 94 12.58 -18.47 -0.70
C LYS A 94 12.77 -17.12 -1.41
N TRP A 95 11.68 -16.35 -1.56
CA TRP A 95 11.70 -15.08 -2.29
C TRP A 95 12.77 -14.11 -1.78
N TRP A 96 13.04 -14.11 -0.47
CA TRP A 96 14.05 -13.25 0.18
C TRP A 96 15.51 -13.64 -0.13
N LEU A 97 15.76 -14.82 -0.72
CA LEU A 97 17.06 -15.30 -1.19
C LEU A 97 17.12 -15.42 -2.72
N SER A 98 16.07 -15.03 -3.41
CA SER A 98 15.97 -15.19 -4.86
C SER A 98 16.60 -14.03 -5.61
N ASP A 99 17.61 -14.30 -6.42
CA ASP A 99 18.20 -13.30 -7.32
C ASP A 99 17.25 -12.80 -8.41
N ARG A 100 16.09 -13.46 -8.57
CA ARG A 100 15.07 -13.11 -9.55
C ARG A 100 13.98 -12.22 -8.98
N TYR A 101 13.77 -12.23 -7.67
CA TYR A 101 12.74 -11.43 -7.02
C TYR A 101 13.15 -9.95 -7.00
N ARG A 102 12.27 -9.08 -7.45
CA ARG A 102 12.49 -7.63 -7.58
C ARG A 102 11.56 -6.85 -6.67
N TYR A 103 11.97 -5.65 -6.31
CA TYR A 103 11.12 -4.73 -5.55
C TYR A 103 9.84 -4.41 -6.34
N GLY A 104 8.71 -4.53 -5.68
CA GLY A 104 7.39 -4.31 -6.26
C GLY A 104 6.78 -5.53 -6.94
N GLU A 105 7.49 -6.65 -7.03
CA GLU A 105 6.92 -7.92 -7.49
C GLU A 105 6.12 -8.63 -6.41
N THR A 106 5.28 -9.57 -6.83
CA THR A 106 4.55 -10.49 -5.97
C THR A 106 5.31 -11.80 -5.81
N ALA A 107 5.39 -12.30 -4.58
CA ALA A 107 6.06 -13.57 -4.29
C ALA A 107 5.12 -14.79 -4.43
N TYR A 108 3.85 -14.60 -4.76
CA TYR A 108 2.83 -15.63 -4.80
C TYR A 108 1.75 -15.30 -5.85
N VAL A 109 0.89 -16.28 -6.15
CA VAL A 109 -0.28 -16.11 -7.01
C VAL A 109 -1.52 -15.85 -6.13
N PRO A 110 -2.19 -14.68 -6.23
CA PRO A 110 -3.46 -14.43 -5.55
C PRO A 110 -4.57 -15.36 -6.03
N LYS A 111 -5.71 -15.47 -5.29
CA LYS A 111 -6.83 -16.34 -5.71
C LYS A 111 -7.65 -15.74 -6.84
N ASN A 112 -7.91 -14.43 -6.79
CA ASN A 112 -8.90 -13.78 -7.65
C ASN A 112 -8.27 -12.81 -8.67
N MET A 113 -6.97 -12.87 -8.84
CA MET A 113 -6.22 -12.09 -9.83
C MET A 113 -4.88 -12.76 -10.12
N THR A 114 -4.23 -12.41 -11.18
CA THR A 114 -2.89 -12.87 -11.51
C THR A 114 -1.83 -12.12 -10.68
N ALA A 115 -0.62 -12.69 -10.59
CA ALA A 115 0.52 -12.02 -9.94
C ALA A 115 0.88 -10.70 -10.63
N ASP A 116 0.75 -10.65 -11.96
CA ASP A 116 1.01 -9.44 -12.74
C ASP A 116 -0.05 -8.38 -12.49
N GLU A 117 -1.33 -8.73 -12.41
CA GLU A 117 -2.41 -7.80 -12.07
C GLU A 117 -2.19 -7.19 -10.67
N LEU A 118 -1.75 -7.99 -9.69
CA LEU A 118 -1.46 -7.47 -8.36
C LEU A 118 -0.26 -6.52 -8.37
N ARG A 119 0.84 -6.91 -9.04
CA ARG A 119 2.03 -6.07 -9.19
C ARG A 119 1.69 -4.73 -9.85
N ASP A 120 1.06 -4.81 -11.02
CA ASP A 120 0.78 -3.65 -11.85
C ASP A 120 -0.30 -2.74 -11.23
N GLY A 121 -1.31 -3.33 -10.61
CA GLY A 121 -2.33 -2.61 -9.87
C GLY A 121 -1.73 -1.80 -8.70
N CYS A 122 -0.89 -2.42 -7.88
CA CYS A 122 -0.18 -1.71 -6.80
C CYS A 122 0.72 -0.59 -7.33
N PHE A 123 1.43 -0.81 -8.43
CA PHE A 123 2.27 0.22 -9.05
C PHE A 123 1.45 1.37 -9.60
N GLN A 124 0.35 1.08 -10.31
CA GLN A 124 -0.54 2.08 -10.90
C GLN A 124 -1.17 2.98 -9.85
N ILE A 125 -1.73 2.42 -8.77
CA ILE A 125 -2.37 3.25 -7.74
C ILE A 125 -1.34 4.07 -6.95
N ARG A 126 -0.12 3.56 -6.72
CA ARG A 126 1.00 4.36 -6.18
C ARG A 126 1.32 5.54 -7.09
N SER A 127 1.49 5.29 -8.38
CA SER A 127 1.80 6.32 -9.38
C SER A 127 0.69 7.35 -9.50
N LYS A 128 -0.60 6.95 -9.49
CA LYS A 128 -1.75 7.84 -9.50
C LYS A 128 -1.82 8.70 -8.23
N PHE A 129 -1.65 8.09 -7.04
CA PHE A 129 -1.73 8.80 -5.76
C PHE A 129 -0.65 9.88 -5.62
N TYR A 130 0.57 9.59 -6.09
CA TYR A 130 1.70 10.52 -6.07
C TYR A 130 1.87 11.33 -7.38
N SER A 131 0.86 11.34 -8.25
CA SER A 131 0.83 12.25 -9.39
C SER A 131 0.65 13.71 -8.94
N ILE A 132 1.20 14.67 -9.67
CA ILE A 132 1.11 16.09 -9.30
C ILE A 132 -0.34 16.55 -9.14
N PRO A 133 -1.27 16.24 -10.06
CA PRO A 133 -2.68 16.62 -9.89
C PRO A 133 -3.29 16.04 -8.60
N CYS A 134 -3.00 14.78 -8.27
CA CYS A 134 -3.52 14.14 -7.07
C CYS A 134 -2.91 14.74 -5.78
N ILE A 135 -1.61 15.06 -5.77
CA ILE A 135 -0.94 15.75 -4.67
C ILE A 135 -1.61 17.10 -4.42
N LEU A 136 -1.78 17.93 -5.46
CA LEU A 136 -2.40 19.24 -5.34
C LEU A 136 -3.86 19.13 -4.87
N ARG A 137 -4.63 18.20 -5.45
CA ARG A 137 -6.02 17.94 -5.02
C ARG A 137 -6.09 17.66 -3.51
N ARG A 138 -5.25 16.77 -2.98
CA ARG A 138 -5.23 16.43 -1.54
C ARG A 138 -4.73 17.60 -0.69
N LEU A 139 -3.72 18.33 -1.16
CA LEU A 139 -3.19 19.49 -0.45
C LEU A 139 -4.29 20.53 -0.23
N PHE A 140 -4.98 20.94 -1.29
CA PHE A 140 -5.99 22.01 -1.21
C PHE A 140 -7.31 21.58 -0.57
N ALA A 141 -7.58 20.27 -0.51
CA ALA A 141 -8.84 19.77 0.05
C ALA A 141 -8.87 19.71 1.58
N ASN A 142 -7.72 19.79 2.28
CA ASN A 142 -7.69 19.72 3.73
C ASN A 142 -6.83 20.84 4.34
N PRO A 143 -7.45 21.77 5.10
CA PRO A 143 -6.73 22.91 5.72
C PRO A 143 -5.61 22.49 6.68
N VAL A 144 -5.67 21.28 7.25
CA VAL A 144 -4.62 20.76 8.14
C VAL A 144 -3.26 20.69 7.44
N HIS A 145 -3.25 20.48 6.13
CA HIS A 145 -2.02 20.41 5.32
C HIS A 145 -1.29 21.77 5.22
N PHE A 146 -2.00 22.88 5.41
CA PHE A 146 -1.42 24.22 5.32
C PHE A 146 -0.76 24.71 6.62
N ARG A 147 -0.86 23.96 7.71
CA ARG A 147 -0.09 24.31 8.89
C ARG A 147 1.41 24.21 8.58
N PRO A 148 2.26 25.15 9.04
CA PRO A 148 3.64 25.27 8.55
C PRO A 148 4.44 23.96 8.56
N MET A 149 4.43 23.25 9.68
CA MET A 149 5.15 21.97 9.80
C MET A 149 4.51 20.87 8.94
N ASN A 150 3.17 20.79 8.92
CA ASN A 150 2.45 19.80 8.12
C ASN A 150 2.66 20.02 6.63
N LEU A 151 2.71 21.25 6.17
CA LEU A 151 2.97 21.59 4.77
C LEU A 151 4.36 21.12 4.34
N ILE A 152 5.37 21.39 5.16
CA ILE A 152 6.75 20.94 4.88
C ILE A 152 6.78 19.41 4.78
N VAL A 153 6.24 18.71 5.79
CA VAL A 153 6.20 17.23 5.82
C VAL A 153 5.42 16.69 4.63
N PHE A 154 4.23 17.25 4.33
CA PHE A 154 3.41 16.85 3.20
C PHE A 154 4.15 16.96 1.88
N LEU A 155 4.75 18.12 1.60
CA LEU A 155 5.45 18.36 0.34
C LEU A 155 6.68 17.47 0.21
N LEU A 156 7.54 17.41 1.22
CA LEU A 156 8.75 16.59 1.20
C LEU A 156 8.42 15.09 1.03
N ALA A 157 7.48 14.57 1.81
CA ALA A 157 7.10 13.17 1.73
C ALA A 157 6.52 12.79 0.36
N ASN A 158 5.66 13.64 -0.21
CA ASN A 158 5.08 13.38 -1.53
C ASN A 158 6.13 13.49 -2.65
N MET A 159 7.05 14.45 -2.61
CA MET A 159 8.11 14.59 -3.61
C MET A 159 9.10 13.42 -3.57
N ILE A 160 9.52 13.02 -2.37
CA ILE A 160 10.38 11.85 -2.16
C ILE A 160 9.69 10.58 -2.65
N SER A 161 8.46 10.32 -2.21
CA SER A 161 7.70 9.13 -2.60
C SER A 161 7.50 9.05 -4.12
N ARG A 162 7.13 10.17 -4.76
CA ARG A 162 6.99 10.25 -6.22
C ARG A 162 8.27 9.84 -6.96
N ARG A 163 9.42 10.31 -6.48
CA ARG A 163 10.73 9.97 -7.06
C ARG A 163 11.07 8.49 -6.85
N GLU A 164 10.85 7.99 -5.63
CA GLU A 164 11.23 6.65 -5.22
C GLU A 164 10.39 5.55 -5.90
N ILE A 165 9.12 5.80 -6.22
CA ILE A 165 8.24 4.81 -6.87
C ILE A 165 8.87 4.30 -8.18
N HIS A 166 9.32 5.22 -9.04
CA HIS A 166 9.90 4.85 -10.33
C HIS A 166 11.35 4.33 -10.18
N LYS A 167 12.09 4.88 -9.21
CA LYS A 167 13.48 4.48 -8.98
C LYS A 167 13.61 3.06 -8.44
N LYS A 168 12.71 2.67 -7.52
CA LYS A 168 12.80 1.37 -6.83
C LYS A 168 12.15 0.21 -7.59
N GLN A 169 11.18 0.49 -8.45
CA GLN A 169 10.45 -0.55 -9.18
C GLN A 169 11.41 -1.43 -10.01
N GLY A 170 11.35 -2.74 -9.78
CA GLY A 170 12.16 -3.72 -10.49
C GLY A 170 13.63 -3.83 -10.03
N GLN A 171 14.03 -3.14 -8.96
CA GLN A 171 15.38 -3.27 -8.39
C GLN A 171 15.53 -4.57 -7.59
N ILE A 172 16.76 -5.09 -7.54
CA ILE A 172 17.10 -6.27 -6.73
C ILE A 172 16.94 -5.91 -5.25
N LEU A 173 16.29 -6.78 -4.47
CA LEU A 173 16.22 -6.60 -3.02
C LEU A 173 17.62 -6.81 -2.41
N GLY A 174 18.05 -5.86 -1.57
CA GLY A 174 19.36 -5.93 -0.91
C GLY A 174 20.54 -5.62 -1.83
N GLY A 175 20.32 -5.25 -3.09
CA GLY A 175 21.37 -4.77 -3.97
C GLY A 175 21.91 -3.44 -3.46
N ILE A 176 23.24 -3.34 -3.32
CA ILE A 176 23.91 -2.07 -3.10
C ILE A 176 23.66 -1.22 -4.36
N LEU A 177 23.04 -0.05 -4.16
CA LEU A 177 22.98 0.94 -5.23
C LEU A 177 24.43 1.33 -5.55
N HIS A 178 25.01 0.78 -6.60
CA HIS A 178 26.18 1.39 -7.20
C HIS A 178 25.69 2.73 -7.78
N GLU A 179 25.97 3.80 -7.06
CA GLU A 179 25.86 5.15 -7.61
C GLU A 179 26.78 5.22 -8.83
N ALA A 180 26.18 5.40 -9.99
CA ALA A 180 26.88 5.78 -11.22
C ALA A 180 26.76 7.28 -11.38
#